data_1e9e8980623b65dd07c963fa72381c76
#
_entry.id   1e9e8980623b65dd07c963fa72381c76
#
_cell.length_a   1.000
_cell.length_b   1.000
_cell.length_c   1.000
_cell.angle_alpha   90.00
_cell.angle_beta   90.00
_cell.angle_gamma   90.00
#
_symmetry.space_group_name_H-M   'P 1'
#
loop_
_entity.id
_entity.type
_entity.pdbx_description
1 polymer ?
#
loop_
_entity_poly.entity_id
_entity_poly.type
_entity_poly.pdbx_seq_one_letter_code
_entity_poly.pdbx_strand_id
1 'polypeptide(L)'
;MERLGTEWGRNRMEQLRITDTPAGPISYLLTRKRVKNLNLRVRNGQVSLSMPLGCPAEEADAMVRAKCRWIIQALERQWAPGPELPPEPARRECLRLLGEALDRVYPLVQPLGVAWPELRLRRMKSQWGNCHWRQGYITLNTALARCPETLRDYVALHELVHFVHPDHGPGFYGLMDRLMPDWRQRRKELRRYGGALAG
;
A
#
# COMPACT_ATOMS: atom_id res chain seq x y z
N MET A 1 21.32 29.40 -34.10
CA MET A 1 21.73 29.76 -32.72
C MET A 1 20.49 29.71 -31.86
N GLU A 2 20.04 28.47 -31.51
CA GLU A 2 18.85 28.21 -30.70
C GLU A 2 19.30 27.85 -29.28
N ARG A 3 18.82 28.64 -28.31
CA ARG A 3 19.05 28.42 -26.91
C ARG A 3 18.06 27.36 -26.43
N LEU A 4 18.54 26.16 -26.16
CA LEU A 4 17.80 25.13 -25.42
C LEU A 4 17.69 25.62 -23.97
N GLY A 5 16.48 25.97 -23.58
CA GLY A 5 16.13 26.34 -22.22
C GLY A 5 16.17 25.13 -21.29
N THR A 6 17.06 25.17 -20.33
CA THR A 6 17.16 24.21 -19.23
C THR A 6 16.14 24.58 -18.16
N GLU A 7 14.97 23.92 -18.15
CA GLU A 7 14.08 23.90 -16.99
C GLU A 7 14.59 22.88 -15.95
N TRP A 8 15.45 23.32 -15.06
CA TRP A 8 15.79 22.57 -13.84
C TRP A 8 14.98 23.11 -12.66
N GLY A 9 13.79 22.53 -12.47
CA GLY A 9 12.93 22.82 -11.33
C GLY A 9 13.28 22.00 -10.10
N ARG A 10 13.79 22.68 -9.05
CA ARG A 10 13.79 22.36 -7.61
C ARG A 10 14.63 21.16 -7.12
N ASN A 11 15.92 21.41 -6.91
CA ASN A 11 16.80 21.04 -5.77
C ASN A 11 16.42 19.75 -5.00
N ARG A 12 16.53 18.59 -5.64
CA ARG A 12 16.73 17.28 -5.03
C ARG A 12 18.00 16.71 -5.65
N MET A 13 19.10 16.73 -4.90
CA MET A 13 20.30 16.00 -5.34
C MET A 13 19.99 14.50 -5.22
N GLU A 14 19.50 13.91 -6.30
CA GLU A 14 19.33 12.48 -6.45
C GLU A 14 20.60 11.92 -7.10
N GLN A 15 21.22 10.94 -6.46
CA GLN A 15 22.44 10.30 -6.93
C GLN A 15 22.21 8.81 -7.06
N LEU A 16 22.42 8.25 -8.26
CA LEU A 16 22.48 6.81 -8.42
C LEU A 16 23.79 6.28 -7.81
N ARG A 17 23.70 5.32 -6.92
CA ARG A 17 24.84 4.64 -6.29
C ARG A 17 24.72 3.13 -6.49
N ILE A 18 25.90 2.49 -6.51
CA ILE A 18 26.01 1.03 -6.54
C ILE A 18 26.87 0.65 -5.33
N THR A 19 26.41 -0.33 -4.57
CA THR A 19 27.12 -0.85 -3.40
C THR A 19 27.26 -2.35 -3.49
N ASP A 20 28.47 -2.87 -3.28
CA ASP A 20 28.71 -4.31 -3.19
C ASP A 20 28.14 -4.84 -1.88
N THR A 21 27.40 -5.93 -1.97
CA THR A 21 26.79 -6.62 -0.84
C THR A 21 27.08 -8.11 -0.88
N PRO A 22 26.92 -8.85 0.24
CA PRO A 22 27.08 -10.31 0.24
C PRO A 22 26.17 -11.06 -0.75
N ALA A 23 25.15 -10.39 -1.28
CA ALA A 23 24.20 -10.95 -2.24
C ALA A 23 24.38 -10.40 -3.66
N GLY A 24 25.52 -9.75 -3.93
CA GLY A 24 25.84 -9.09 -5.19
C GLY A 24 25.67 -7.57 -5.15
N PRO A 25 26.04 -6.84 -6.20
CA PRO A 25 25.93 -5.38 -6.25
C PRO A 25 24.46 -4.94 -6.29
N ILE A 26 24.12 -3.95 -5.47
CA ILE A 26 22.78 -3.34 -5.43
C ILE A 26 22.90 -1.88 -5.87
N SER A 27 22.18 -1.53 -6.94
CA SER A 27 22.01 -0.13 -7.34
C SER A 27 20.83 0.50 -6.61
N TYR A 28 20.99 1.74 -6.16
CA TYR A 28 19.93 2.47 -5.46
C TYR A 28 20.02 3.98 -5.69
N LEU A 29 18.86 4.64 -5.63
CA LEU A 29 18.76 6.09 -5.75
C LEU A 29 18.91 6.72 -4.37
N LEU A 30 20.01 7.43 -4.12
CA LEU A 30 20.25 8.20 -2.91
C LEU A 30 19.66 9.59 -3.05
N THR A 31 18.85 10.03 -2.07
CA THR A 31 18.29 11.39 -2.02
C THR A 31 18.59 12.02 -0.67
N ARG A 32 19.22 13.19 -0.66
CA ARG A 32 19.42 13.99 0.56
C ARG A 32 18.20 14.86 0.83
N LYS A 33 17.67 14.80 2.05
CA LYS A 33 16.44 15.51 2.47
C LYS A 33 16.54 16.02 3.90
N ARG A 34 15.66 16.94 4.28
CA ARG A 34 15.45 17.33 5.69
C ARG A 34 14.64 16.24 6.42
N VAL A 35 15.27 15.12 6.71
CA VAL A 35 14.73 13.99 7.48
C VAL A 35 15.65 13.69 8.67
N LYS A 36 15.12 13.06 9.72
CA LYS A 36 15.90 12.70 10.91
C LYS A 36 16.68 11.39 10.76
N ASN A 37 16.14 10.46 9.96
CA ASN A 37 16.65 9.09 9.84
C ASN A 37 16.83 8.70 8.37
N LEU A 38 17.65 7.67 8.14
CA LEU A 38 17.74 7.01 6.86
C LEU A 38 16.42 6.22 6.58
N ASN A 39 15.88 6.40 5.39
CA ASN A 39 14.65 5.70 4.98
C ASN A 39 14.89 4.94 3.68
N LEU A 40 14.94 3.61 3.78
CA LEU A 40 15.09 2.70 2.66
C LEU A 40 13.73 2.25 2.15
N ARG A 41 13.52 2.29 0.83
CA ARG A 41 12.28 1.87 0.17
C ARG A 41 12.59 1.09 -1.08
N VAL A 42 11.76 0.09 -1.36
CA VAL A 42 11.76 -0.65 -2.63
C VAL A 42 10.38 -0.50 -3.24
N ARG A 43 10.29 0.13 -4.43
CA ARG A 43 9.04 0.33 -5.17
C ARG A 43 9.29 0.23 -6.67
N ASN A 44 8.39 -0.42 -7.40
CA ASN A 44 8.44 -0.56 -8.86
C ASN A 44 9.81 -1.06 -9.37
N GLY A 45 10.38 -2.05 -8.67
CA GLY A 45 11.71 -2.58 -9.01
C GLY A 45 12.88 -1.66 -8.68
N GLN A 46 12.64 -0.47 -8.11
CA GLN A 46 13.66 0.50 -7.77
C GLN A 46 13.92 0.55 -6.26
N VAL A 47 15.19 0.50 -5.89
CA VAL A 47 15.65 0.74 -4.52
C VAL A 47 15.94 2.22 -4.36
N SER A 48 15.38 2.86 -3.34
CA SER A 48 15.61 4.27 -3.02
C SER A 48 15.90 4.46 -1.54
N LEU A 49 16.85 5.33 -1.22
CA LEU A 49 17.24 5.67 0.13
C LEU A 49 17.24 7.19 0.32
N SER A 50 16.47 7.67 1.31
CA SER A 50 16.50 9.07 1.72
C SER A 50 17.33 9.19 3.00
N MET A 51 18.21 10.21 3.06
CA MET A 51 19.10 10.46 4.21
C MET A 51 19.12 11.93 4.59
N PRO A 52 19.53 12.26 5.85
CA PRO A 52 19.78 13.64 6.29
C PRO A 52 20.83 14.34 5.44
N LEU A 53 20.76 15.68 5.35
CA LEU A 53 21.67 16.50 4.51
C LEU A 53 23.15 16.34 4.91
N GLY A 54 23.45 16.25 6.20
CA GLY A 54 24.82 16.18 6.73
C GLY A 54 25.37 14.75 6.92
N CYS A 55 24.60 13.73 6.57
CA CYS A 55 25.00 12.33 6.79
C CYS A 55 25.98 11.86 5.70
N PRO A 56 27.09 11.16 6.03
CA PRO A 56 28.02 10.59 5.07
C PRO A 56 27.32 9.54 4.17
N ALA A 57 27.67 9.50 2.87
CA ALA A 57 27.05 8.56 1.93
C ALA A 57 27.36 7.09 2.27
N GLU A 58 28.46 6.85 2.96
CA GLU A 58 28.92 5.54 3.43
C GLU A 58 27.92 4.90 4.41
N GLU A 59 27.16 5.70 5.17
CA GLU A 59 26.07 5.21 6.03
C GLU A 59 24.91 4.65 5.21
N ALA A 60 24.62 5.27 4.05
CA ALA A 60 23.62 4.73 3.12
C ALA A 60 24.08 3.39 2.55
N ASP A 61 25.33 3.28 2.13
CA ASP A 61 25.92 2.02 1.64
C ASP A 61 25.90 0.93 2.72
N ALA A 62 26.25 1.30 3.97
CA ALA A 62 26.20 0.38 5.10
C ALA A 62 24.78 -0.14 5.36
N MET A 63 23.77 0.73 5.29
CA MET A 63 22.37 0.33 5.43
C MET A 63 21.93 -0.61 4.29
N VAL A 64 22.33 -0.33 3.05
CA VAL A 64 22.01 -1.20 1.90
C VAL A 64 22.65 -2.57 2.08
N ARG A 65 23.94 -2.62 2.50
CA ARG A 65 24.63 -3.88 2.83
C ARG A 65 23.91 -4.67 3.93
N ALA A 66 23.59 -4.02 5.03
CA ALA A 66 22.90 -4.65 6.16
C ALA A 66 21.51 -5.17 5.81
N LYS A 67 20.83 -4.54 4.85
CA LYS A 67 19.47 -4.89 4.43
C LYS A 67 19.40 -5.61 3.09
N CYS A 68 20.53 -6.07 2.53
CA CYS A 68 20.58 -6.67 1.19
C CYS A 68 19.59 -7.82 0.99
N ARG A 69 19.49 -8.75 1.95
CA ARG A 69 18.52 -9.87 1.88
C ARG A 69 17.09 -9.38 1.85
N TRP A 70 16.76 -8.38 2.66
CA TRP A 70 15.42 -7.77 2.65
C TRP A 70 15.13 -7.05 1.33
N ILE A 71 16.11 -6.34 0.76
CA ILE A 71 15.99 -5.65 -0.53
C ILE A 71 15.69 -6.66 -1.64
N ILE A 72 16.48 -7.74 -1.73
CA ILE A 72 16.30 -8.79 -2.74
C ILE A 72 14.91 -9.42 -2.62
N GLN A 73 14.51 -9.84 -1.42
CA GLN A 73 13.18 -10.39 -1.21
C GLN A 73 12.05 -9.39 -1.53
N ALA A 74 12.29 -8.09 -1.34
CA ALA A 74 11.32 -7.06 -1.70
C ALA A 74 11.24 -6.87 -3.22
N LEU A 75 12.35 -6.93 -3.94
CA LEU A 75 12.41 -6.91 -5.40
C LEU A 75 11.75 -8.16 -6.00
N GLU A 76 12.10 -9.35 -5.52
CA GLU A 76 11.52 -10.62 -5.96
C GLU A 76 10.00 -10.63 -5.78
N ARG A 77 9.50 -10.14 -4.65
CA ARG A 77 8.05 -10.02 -4.40
C ARG A 77 7.36 -9.05 -5.36
N GLN A 78 8.06 -8.03 -5.87
CA GLN A 78 7.51 -7.09 -6.84
C GLN A 78 7.55 -7.65 -8.27
N TRP A 79 8.52 -8.53 -8.58
CA TRP A 79 8.64 -9.19 -9.87
C TRP A 79 7.90 -10.54 -9.94
N ALA A 80 7.54 -11.11 -8.79
CA ALA A 80 6.64 -12.25 -8.83
C ALA A 80 5.34 -11.80 -9.53
N PRO A 81 4.95 -12.43 -10.63
CA PRO A 81 3.69 -12.10 -11.29
C PRO A 81 2.57 -12.24 -10.25
N GLY A 82 1.81 -11.17 -10.08
CA GLY A 82 0.60 -11.23 -9.25
C GLY A 82 -0.35 -12.28 -9.82
N PRO A 83 -1.36 -12.69 -9.05
CA PRO A 83 -2.39 -13.57 -9.57
C PRO A 83 -2.99 -12.97 -10.85
N GLU A 84 -3.22 -13.80 -11.84
CA GLU A 84 -3.98 -13.38 -13.02
C GLU A 84 -5.38 -12.96 -12.58
N LEU A 85 -5.73 -11.74 -12.94
CA LEU A 85 -7.01 -11.17 -12.54
C LEU A 85 -7.99 -11.23 -13.71
N PRO A 86 -9.24 -11.62 -13.46
CA PRO A 86 -10.27 -11.51 -14.47
C PRO A 86 -10.42 -10.05 -14.94
N PRO A 87 -11.01 -9.79 -16.10
CA PRO A 87 -11.35 -8.43 -16.53
C PRO A 87 -12.11 -7.67 -15.45
N GLU A 88 -11.96 -6.34 -15.41
CA GLU A 88 -12.73 -5.53 -14.45
C GLU A 88 -14.22 -5.64 -14.78
N PRO A 89 -15.07 -6.05 -13.82
CA PRO A 89 -16.50 -6.20 -14.07
C PRO A 89 -17.16 -4.84 -14.34
N ALA A 90 -18.31 -4.86 -14.99
CA ALA A 90 -19.14 -3.67 -15.14
C ALA A 90 -19.46 -3.04 -13.76
N ARG A 91 -19.64 -1.72 -13.71
CA ARG A 91 -19.87 -0.99 -12.45
C ARG A 91 -21.03 -1.57 -11.61
N ARG A 92 -22.10 -2.03 -12.26
CA ARG A 92 -23.24 -2.67 -11.58
C ARG A 92 -22.81 -3.95 -10.85
N GLU A 93 -21.98 -4.75 -11.49
CA GLU A 93 -21.44 -5.98 -10.90
C GLU A 93 -20.42 -5.69 -9.78
N CYS A 94 -19.57 -4.67 -9.93
CA CYS A 94 -18.72 -4.21 -8.84
C CYS A 94 -19.55 -3.81 -7.62
N LEU A 95 -20.65 -3.09 -7.82
CA LEU A 95 -21.55 -2.67 -6.74
C LEU A 95 -22.18 -3.88 -6.04
N ARG A 96 -22.63 -4.89 -6.80
CA ARG A 96 -23.17 -6.13 -6.24
C ARG A 96 -22.12 -6.87 -5.40
N LEU A 97 -20.96 -7.15 -5.99
CA LEU A 97 -19.90 -7.93 -5.32
C LEU A 97 -19.34 -7.26 -4.06
N LEU A 98 -19.19 -5.93 -4.09
CA LEU A 98 -18.66 -5.18 -2.96
C LEU A 98 -19.74 -4.85 -1.91
N GLY A 99 -21.00 -4.73 -2.34
CA GLY A 99 -22.17 -4.67 -1.47
C GLY A 99 -22.33 -5.97 -0.67
N GLU A 100 -22.28 -7.12 -1.34
CA GLU A 100 -22.33 -8.43 -0.68
C GLU A 100 -21.20 -8.63 0.34
N ALA A 101 -19.98 -8.13 0.03
CA ALA A 101 -18.90 -8.17 1.01
C ALA A 101 -19.22 -7.34 2.24
N LEU A 102 -19.83 -6.15 2.05
CA LEU A 102 -20.28 -5.32 3.15
C LEU A 102 -21.39 -6.00 3.97
N ASP A 103 -22.38 -6.60 3.29
CA ASP A 103 -23.49 -7.35 3.93
C ASP A 103 -22.97 -8.47 4.83
N ARG A 104 -21.94 -9.21 4.38
CA ARG A 104 -21.37 -10.33 5.15
C ARG A 104 -20.65 -9.89 6.42
N VAL A 105 -19.97 -8.74 6.40
CA VAL A 105 -19.13 -8.31 7.53
C VAL A 105 -19.78 -7.26 8.43
N TYR A 106 -20.81 -6.58 7.95
CA TYR A 106 -21.51 -5.57 8.74
C TYR A 106 -22.09 -6.08 10.07
N PRO A 107 -22.69 -7.28 10.16
CA PRO A 107 -23.18 -7.84 11.41
C PRO A 107 -22.12 -7.93 12.50
N LEU A 108 -20.82 -7.96 12.15
CA LEU A 108 -19.73 -7.99 13.12
C LEU A 108 -19.53 -6.65 13.82
N VAL A 109 -19.87 -5.53 13.19
CA VAL A 109 -19.67 -4.17 13.72
C VAL A 109 -20.97 -3.50 14.15
N GLN A 110 -22.11 -3.98 13.71
CA GLN A 110 -23.42 -3.47 14.08
C GLN A 110 -23.62 -3.40 15.62
N PRO A 111 -23.25 -4.44 16.42
CA PRO A 111 -23.39 -4.40 17.87
C PRO A 111 -22.49 -3.35 18.55
N LEU A 112 -21.51 -2.80 17.81
CA LEU A 112 -20.61 -1.74 18.29
C LEU A 112 -21.18 -0.33 18.04
N GLY A 113 -22.42 -0.25 17.56
CA GLY A 113 -23.08 1.03 17.28
C GLY A 113 -22.75 1.65 15.92
N VAL A 114 -22.10 0.90 15.02
CA VAL A 114 -21.81 1.35 13.65
C VAL A 114 -23.11 1.35 12.85
N ALA A 115 -23.54 2.52 12.38
CA ALA A 115 -24.67 2.63 11.45
C ALA A 115 -24.28 2.09 10.07
N TRP A 116 -25.26 1.60 9.29
CA TRP A 116 -25.03 1.16 7.92
C TRP A 116 -24.47 2.31 7.07
N PRO A 117 -23.26 2.18 6.50
CA PRO A 117 -22.65 3.26 5.72
C PRO A 117 -23.16 3.32 4.30
N GLU A 118 -23.15 4.49 3.69
CA GLU A 118 -23.28 4.62 2.26
C GLU A 118 -22.04 3.98 1.57
N LEU A 119 -22.25 3.07 0.61
CA LEU A 119 -21.18 2.48 -0.19
C LEU A 119 -20.95 3.29 -1.46
N ARG A 120 -19.74 3.81 -1.63
CA ARG A 120 -19.28 4.48 -2.85
C ARG A 120 -18.21 3.67 -3.54
N LEU A 121 -18.21 3.68 -4.88
CA LEU A 121 -17.23 2.98 -5.70
C LEU A 121 -16.37 3.98 -6.48
N ARG A 122 -15.05 3.77 -6.42
CA ARG A 122 -14.10 4.59 -7.17
C ARG A 122 -12.92 3.75 -7.64
N ARG A 123 -12.40 4.00 -8.85
CA ARG A 123 -11.10 3.48 -9.27
C ARG A 123 -10.00 4.30 -8.59
N MET A 124 -9.13 3.65 -7.82
CA MET A 124 -8.06 4.30 -7.05
C MET A 124 -6.72 3.63 -7.35
N LYS A 125 -5.64 4.42 -7.44
CA LYS A 125 -4.29 3.94 -7.82
C LYS A 125 -3.44 3.41 -6.65
N SER A 126 -3.80 3.74 -5.40
CA SER A 126 -2.90 3.51 -4.25
C SER A 126 -3.55 2.85 -3.04
N GLN A 127 -4.86 2.64 -3.05
CA GLN A 127 -5.61 2.09 -1.91
C GLN A 127 -6.79 1.25 -2.36
N TRP A 128 -7.19 0.28 -1.52
CA TRP A 128 -8.31 -0.63 -1.78
C TRP A 128 -9.63 -0.11 -1.24
N GLY A 129 -9.59 0.70 -0.19
CA GLY A 129 -10.72 1.34 0.43
C GLY A 129 -10.33 2.64 1.13
N ASN A 130 -11.33 3.38 1.56
CA ASN A 130 -11.20 4.57 2.40
C ASN A 130 -12.50 4.81 3.17
N CYS A 131 -12.39 5.01 4.49
CA CYS A 131 -13.52 5.32 5.36
C CYS A 131 -13.62 6.82 5.61
N HIS A 132 -14.82 7.36 5.44
CA HIS A 132 -15.20 8.72 5.79
C HIS A 132 -16.16 8.67 7.00
N TRP A 133 -15.62 8.25 8.13
CA TRP A 133 -16.40 7.94 9.34
C TRP A 133 -17.29 9.08 9.84
N ARG A 134 -16.83 10.34 9.69
CA ARG A 134 -17.65 11.51 10.08
C ARG A 134 -18.83 11.78 9.15
N GLN A 135 -18.73 11.36 7.90
CA GLN A 135 -19.74 11.55 6.86
C GLN A 135 -20.61 10.31 6.63
N GLY A 136 -20.33 9.20 7.32
CA GLY A 136 -21.15 8.00 7.27
C GLY A 136 -21.02 7.18 5.96
N TYR A 137 -19.91 7.28 5.24
CA TYR A 137 -19.71 6.48 4.02
C TYR A 137 -18.33 5.84 3.93
N ILE A 138 -18.25 4.77 3.17
CA ILE A 138 -17.00 4.14 2.74
C ILE A 138 -16.88 4.18 1.22
N THR A 139 -15.64 4.29 0.74
CA THR A 139 -15.33 4.16 -0.69
C THR A 139 -14.51 2.90 -0.90
N LEU A 140 -14.97 1.98 -1.74
CA LEU A 140 -14.22 0.80 -2.14
C LEU A 140 -13.73 0.93 -3.59
N ASN A 141 -12.52 0.41 -3.83
CA ASN A 141 -11.92 0.41 -5.16
C ASN A 141 -12.60 -0.61 -6.05
N THR A 142 -13.01 -0.23 -7.27
CA THR A 142 -13.61 -1.16 -8.23
C THR A 142 -12.69 -2.33 -8.58
N ALA A 143 -11.36 -2.13 -8.57
CA ALA A 143 -10.39 -3.21 -8.74
C ALA A 143 -10.52 -4.33 -7.70
N LEU A 144 -11.06 -4.04 -6.51
CA LEU A 144 -11.28 -5.02 -5.45
C LEU A 144 -12.33 -6.08 -5.86
N ALA A 145 -13.28 -5.74 -6.75
CA ALA A 145 -14.26 -6.69 -7.27
C ALA A 145 -13.62 -7.88 -8.01
N ARG A 146 -12.38 -7.71 -8.52
CA ARG A 146 -11.58 -8.75 -9.19
C ARG A 146 -10.90 -9.71 -8.21
N CYS A 147 -10.82 -9.34 -6.93
CA CYS A 147 -10.16 -10.13 -5.90
C CYS A 147 -11.10 -11.23 -5.35
N PRO A 148 -10.56 -12.30 -4.76
CA PRO A 148 -11.34 -13.30 -4.02
C PRO A 148 -12.27 -12.68 -2.98
N GLU A 149 -13.38 -13.36 -2.69
CA GLU A 149 -14.38 -12.94 -1.72
C GLU A 149 -13.77 -12.61 -0.35
N THR A 150 -12.92 -13.50 0.15
CA THR A 150 -12.23 -13.34 1.44
C THR A 150 -11.44 -12.04 1.55
N LEU A 151 -10.88 -11.56 0.43
CA LEU A 151 -10.13 -10.30 0.39
C LEU A 151 -11.06 -9.08 0.29
N ARG A 152 -12.21 -9.22 -0.41
CA ARG A 152 -13.26 -8.21 -0.41
C ARG A 152 -13.82 -8.00 1.00
N ASP A 153 -14.10 -9.09 1.71
CA ASP A 153 -14.58 -9.07 3.09
C ASP A 153 -13.56 -8.41 4.03
N TYR A 154 -12.28 -8.74 3.85
CA TYR A 154 -11.22 -8.12 4.66
C TYR A 154 -11.18 -6.60 4.49
N VAL A 155 -11.22 -6.11 3.25
CA VAL A 155 -11.19 -4.65 3.01
C VAL A 155 -12.47 -4.00 3.51
N ALA A 156 -13.65 -4.59 3.26
CA ALA A 156 -14.92 -4.07 3.76
C ALA A 156 -14.94 -3.97 5.28
N LEU A 157 -14.50 -5.01 6.00
CA LEU A 157 -14.41 -4.98 7.46
C LEU A 157 -13.38 -3.93 7.94
N HIS A 158 -12.23 -3.82 7.28
CA HIS A 158 -11.20 -2.84 7.61
C HIS A 158 -11.76 -1.41 7.58
N GLU A 159 -12.52 -1.07 6.54
CA GLU A 159 -13.16 0.25 6.44
C GLU A 159 -14.28 0.44 7.47
N LEU A 160 -15.03 -0.61 7.81
CA LEU A 160 -16.04 -0.55 8.86
C LEU A 160 -15.45 -0.34 10.25
N VAL A 161 -14.31 -0.96 10.55
CA VAL A 161 -13.63 -0.79 11.84
C VAL A 161 -13.18 0.66 12.07
N HIS A 162 -12.94 1.43 11.00
CA HIS A 162 -12.62 2.85 11.11
C HIS A 162 -13.76 3.72 11.65
N PHE A 163 -15.01 3.26 11.66
CA PHE A 163 -16.09 3.95 12.34
C PHE A 163 -15.97 3.88 13.87
N VAL A 164 -15.28 2.85 14.39
CA VAL A 164 -15.01 2.67 15.84
C VAL A 164 -13.64 3.24 16.20
N HIS A 165 -12.64 2.97 15.37
CA HIS A 165 -11.24 3.38 15.55
C HIS A 165 -10.73 4.06 14.27
N PRO A 166 -10.78 5.41 14.20
CA PRO A 166 -10.38 6.14 12.98
C PRO A 166 -8.90 5.97 12.57
N ASP A 167 -8.03 5.68 13.52
CA ASP A 167 -6.60 5.47 13.32
C ASP A 167 -6.20 4.00 13.46
N HIS A 168 -5.07 3.62 12.85
CA HIS A 168 -4.51 2.27 12.93
C HIS A 168 -3.71 2.05 14.23
N GLY A 169 -4.29 2.42 15.38
CA GLY A 169 -3.72 2.21 16.70
C GLY A 169 -4.00 0.82 17.28
N PRO A 170 -3.59 0.57 18.54
CA PRO A 170 -3.83 -0.71 19.23
C PRO A 170 -5.30 -1.13 19.27
N GLY A 171 -6.22 -0.16 19.44
CA GLY A 171 -7.67 -0.41 19.44
C GLY A 171 -8.17 -0.97 18.10
N PHE A 172 -7.72 -0.37 16.99
CA PHE A 172 -8.04 -0.86 15.64
C PHE A 172 -7.58 -2.30 15.43
N TYR A 173 -6.30 -2.58 15.71
CA TYR A 173 -5.77 -3.92 15.50
C TYR A 173 -6.35 -4.94 16.46
N GLY A 174 -6.61 -4.57 17.71
CA GLY A 174 -7.28 -5.43 18.69
C GLY A 174 -8.72 -5.75 18.29
N LEU A 175 -9.43 -4.81 17.67
CA LEU A 175 -10.77 -5.06 17.14
C LEU A 175 -10.70 -5.97 15.90
N MET A 176 -9.78 -5.72 14.98
CA MET A 176 -9.55 -6.61 13.82
C MET A 176 -9.20 -8.04 14.24
N ASP A 177 -8.37 -8.22 15.28
CA ASP A 177 -8.00 -9.54 15.81
C ASP A 177 -9.22 -10.32 16.35
N ARG A 178 -10.19 -9.63 16.93
CA ARG A 178 -11.42 -10.22 17.44
C ARG A 178 -12.43 -10.56 16.35
N LEU A 179 -12.61 -9.65 15.38
CA LEU A 179 -13.67 -9.77 14.36
C LEU A 179 -13.24 -10.64 13.18
N MET A 180 -11.94 -10.68 12.84
CA MET A 180 -11.39 -11.45 11.73
C MET A 180 -9.96 -11.91 12.07
N PRO A 181 -9.82 -12.99 12.86
CA PRO A 181 -8.51 -13.43 13.39
C PRO A 181 -7.43 -13.66 12.31
N ASP A 182 -7.84 -14.03 11.10
CA ASP A 182 -6.97 -14.27 9.93
C ASP A 182 -6.66 -13.02 9.08
N TRP A 183 -7.07 -11.83 9.52
CA TRP A 183 -6.92 -10.60 8.75
C TRP A 183 -5.48 -10.30 8.30
N ARG A 184 -4.46 -10.71 9.10
CA ARG A 184 -3.05 -10.53 8.75
C ARG A 184 -2.66 -11.37 7.54
N GLN A 185 -3.19 -12.59 7.44
CA GLN A 185 -3.00 -13.46 6.29
C GLN A 185 -3.68 -12.88 5.06
N ARG A 186 -4.95 -12.44 5.17
CA ARG A 186 -5.69 -11.79 4.08
C ARG A 186 -4.99 -10.52 3.60
N ARG A 187 -4.48 -9.69 4.54
CA ARG A 187 -3.66 -8.51 4.21
C ARG A 187 -2.39 -8.86 3.43
N LYS A 188 -1.71 -9.95 3.83
CA LYS A 188 -0.51 -10.44 3.11
C LYS A 188 -0.87 -10.92 1.71
N GLU A 189 -1.97 -11.64 1.57
CA GLU A 189 -2.48 -12.11 0.29
C GLU A 189 -2.89 -10.94 -0.62
N LEU A 190 -3.66 -9.97 -0.11
CA LEU A 190 -4.10 -8.79 -0.86
C LEU A 190 -2.93 -8.00 -1.48
N ARG A 191 -1.76 -8.00 -0.85
CA ARG A 191 -0.55 -7.36 -1.42
C ARG A 191 -0.12 -7.96 -2.75
N ARG A 192 -0.42 -9.23 -3.01
CA ARG A 192 -0.12 -9.90 -4.29
C ARG A 192 -0.95 -9.34 -5.45
N TYR A 193 -2.08 -8.72 -5.11
CA TYR A 193 -2.99 -8.06 -6.05
C TYR A 193 -2.66 -6.59 -6.28
N GLY A 194 -1.56 -6.08 -5.69
CA GLY A 194 -1.16 -4.68 -5.78
C GLY A 194 -1.00 -4.16 -7.21
N GLY A 195 -0.62 -5.02 -8.16
CA GLY A 195 -0.58 -4.69 -9.60
C GLY A 195 -1.94 -4.25 -10.17
N ALA A 196 -3.04 -4.72 -9.60
CA ALA A 196 -4.39 -4.33 -10.03
C ALA A 196 -4.71 -2.85 -9.73
N LEU A 197 -3.96 -2.21 -8.84
CA LEU A 197 -4.13 -0.78 -8.54
C LEU A 197 -3.39 0.11 -9.55
N ALA A 198 -2.36 -0.42 -10.22
CA ALA A 198 -1.48 0.35 -11.09
C ALA A 198 -2.01 0.48 -12.54
N GLY A 199 -3.02 -0.32 -12.90
CA GLY A 199 -3.64 -0.35 -14.23
C GLY A 199 -4.70 0.74 -14.45
#